data_3ca3ea4dadb4580c24e02bedd76a8c47
#
_entry.id   3ca3ea4dadb4580c24e02bedd76a8c47
#
_cell.length_a   1.000
_cell.length_b   1.000
_cell.length_c   1.000
_cell.angle_alpha   90.00
_cell.angle_beta   90.00
_cell.angle_gamma   90.00
#
_symmetry.space_group_name_H-M   'P 1'
#
loop_
_entity.id
_entity.type
_entity.pdbx_description
1 polymer ?
#
loop_
_entity_poly.entity_id
_entity_poly.type
_entity_poly.pdbx_seq_one_letter_code
_entity_poly.pdbx_strand_id
1 'polypeptide(L)'
;IPPLAEVSVAFTYFYKSPHDFRLYILLDLSKLSEDYTEIKPYDSNPIVGSSAYKHKAGTHLAAILRNPAAYEPIPPRAVGNRRRIVFGELAGKTGAAYLMSLLGLEKDDIGAKAVASGLKNLRMGDLIEIPLEDRLEKKIIEDK
;
A
#
# COMPACT_ATOMS: atom_id res chain seq x y z
N ILE A 1 2.98 19.54 -19.00
CA ILE A 1 4.10 18.59 -18.97
C ILE A 1 3.53 17.25 -18.53
N PRO A 2 3.77 16.15 -19.29
CA PRO A 2 3.24 14.84 -18.92
C PRO A 2 3.89 14.33 -17.62
N PRO A 3 3.14 13.61 -16.79
CA PRO A 3 3.65 13.05 -15.54
C PRO A 3 4.64 11.91 -15.82
N LEU A 4 5.91 12.10 -15.47
CA LEU A 4 6.99 11.18 -15.80
C LEU A 4 6.76 9.76 -15.27
N ALA A 5 6.28 9.63 -14.04
CA ALA A 5 6.07 8.33 -13.40
C ALA A 5 5.04 7.49 -14.15
N GLU A 6 3.88 8.07 -14.45
CA GLU A 6 2.80 7.40 -15.16
C GLU A 6 3.20 7.05 -16.60
N VAL A 7 3.87 7.95 -17.29
CA VAL A 7 4.35 7.71 -18.67
C VAL A 7 5.37 6.58 -18.70
N SER A 8 6.39 6.61 -17.83
CA SER A 8 7.43 5.57 -17.76
C SER A 8 6.83 4.19 -17.47
N VAL A 9 5.89 4.13 -16.52
CA VAL A 9 5.19 2.90 -16.17
C VAL A 9 4.30 2.41 -17.31
N ALA A 10 3.59 3.32 -18.00
CA ALA A 10 2.76 2.96 -19.15
C ALA A 10 3.60 2.34 -20.27
N PHE A 11 4.73 2.93 -20.61
CA PHE A 11 5.65 2.37 -21.60
C PHE A 11 6.14 0.96 -21.23
N THR A 12 6.46 0.75 -19.94
CA THR A 12 6.97 -0.55 -19.47
C THR A 12 5.88 -1.62 -19.42
N TYR A 13 4.77 -1.34 -18.73
CA TYR A 13 3.79 -2.37 -18.37
C TYR A 13 2.69 -2.56 -19.41
N PHE A 14 2.26 -1.49 -20.09
CA PHE A 14 1.16 -1.55 -21.04
C PHE A 14 1.63 -1.64 -22.49
N TYR A 15 2.58 -0.78 -22.88
CA TYR A 15 3.07 -0.78 -24.27
C TYR A 15 4.23 -1.75 -24.49
N LYS A 16 4.88 -2.22 -23.42
CA LYS A 16 6.04 -3.13 -23.49
C LYS A 16 7.12 -2.62 -24.47
N SER A 17 7.29 -1.32 -24.52
CA SER A 17 8.26 -0.68 -25.41
C SER A 17 9.68 -0.96 -24.92
N PRO A 18 10.66 -1.18 -25.80
CA PRO A 18 12.06 -1.26 -25.42
C PRO A 18 12.52 0.07 -24.80
N HIS A 19 13.10 0.03 -23.60
CA HIS A 19 13.62 1.20 -22.89
C HIS A 19 14.53 0.78 -21.74
N ASP A 20 15.31 1.76 -21.22
CA ASP A 20 16.21 1.60 -20.08
C ASP A 20 15.70 2.32 -18.83
N PHE A 21 14.38 2.48 -18.67
CA PHE A 21 13.80 3.16 -17.51
C PHE A 21 14.06 2.38 -16.22
N ARG A 22 14.69 3.03 -15.26
CA ARG A 22 14.92 2.50 -13.91
C ARG A 22 13.72 2.86 -13.03
N LEU A 23 12.60 2.18 -13.20
CA LEU A 23 11.35 2.51 -12.52
C LEU A 23 11.46 2.53 -11.00
N TYR A 24 12.34 1.72 -10.41
CA TYR A 24 12.53 1.62 -8.96
C TYR A 24 13.04 2.91 -8.29
N ILE A 25 13.50 3.91 -9.06
CA ILE A 25 13.91 5.22 -8.55
C ILE A 25 12.79 6.29 -8.64
N LEU A 26 11.60 5.96 -9.16
CA LEU A 26 10.56 6.97 -9.43
C LEU A 26 10.10 7.70 -8.18
N LEU A 27 9.96 7.00 -7.05
CA LEU A 27 9.59 7.64 -5.79
C LEU A 27 10.67 8.60 -5.29
N ASP A 28 11.94 8.21 -5.38
CA ASP A 28 13.06 9.06 -4.94
C ASP A 28 13.24 10.26 -5.87
N LEU A 29 13.01 10.07 -7.17
CA LEU A 29 13.00 11.17 -8.13
C LEU A 29 11.86 12.16 -7.86
N SER A 30 10.68 11.66 -7.48
CA SER A 30 9.55 12.51 -7.09
C SER A 30 9.86 13.35 -5.85
N LYS A 31 10.49 12.76 -4.83
CA LYS A 31 10.94 13.48 -3.63
C LYS A 31 12.02 14.52 -3.96
N LEU A 32 12.98 14.14 -4.76
CA LEU A 32 14.01 15.07 -5.22
C LEU A 32 13.41 16.27 -5.97
N SER A 33 12.40 16.03 -6.81
CA SER A 33 11.67 17.10 -7.49
C SER A 33 10.93 18.01 -6.50
N GLU A 34 10.27 17.45 -5.47
CA GLU A 34 9.62 18.21 -4.40
C GLU A 34 10.65 19.10 -3.66
N ASP A 35 11.80 18.55 -3.29
CA ASP A 35 12.86 19.27 -2.58
C ASP A 35 13.40 20.48 -3.37
N TYR A 36 13.50 20.35 -4.71
CA TYR A 36 14.01 21.44 -5.56
C TYR A 36 12.96 22.45 -6.00
N THR A 37 11.73 22.01 -6.16
CA THR A 37 10.66 22.86 -6.70
C THR A 37 9.72 23.40 -5.62
N GLU A 38 9.80 22.87 -4.41
CA GLU A 38 8.86 23.13 -3.31
C GLU A 38 7.39 22.77 -3.66
N ILE A 39 7.17 22.04 -4.76
CA ILE A 39 5.86 21.61 -5.21
C ILE A 39 5.65 20.15 -4.80
N LYS A 40 4.81 19.94 -3.79
CA LYS A 40 4.45 18.61 -3.32
C LYS A 40 3.47 17.94 -4.30
N PRO A 41 3.73 16.71 -4.76
CA PRO A 41 2.74 15.94 -5.50
C PRO A 41 1.52 15.63 -4.63
N TYR A 42 0.33 15.53 -5.24
CA TYR A 42 -0.87 15.11 -4.51
C TYR A 42 -0.69 13.72 -3.91
N ASP A 43 -1.21 13.52 -2.71
CA ASP A 43 -1.17 12.21 -2.04
C ASP A 43 -1.81 11.09 -2.87
N SER A 44 -2.80 11.42 -3.70
CA SER A 44 -3.49 10.51 -4.61
C SER A 44 -2.82 10.31 -5.96
N ASN A 45 -1.69 10.96 -6.24
CA ASN A 45 -1.00 10.74 -7.52
C ASN A 45 -0.70 9.24 -7.72
N PRO A 46 -0.99 8.69 -8.92
CA PRO A 46 -0.59 7.33 -9.24
C PRO A 46 0.92 7.14 -9.05
N ILE A 47 1.33 5.92 -8.73
CA ILE A 47 2.73 5.47 -8.64
C ILE A 47 3.51 6.11 -7.48
N VAL A 48 3.63 7.44 -7.42
CA VAL A 48 4.52 8.16 -6.49
C VAL A 48 3.79 8.84 -5.32
N GLY A 49 2.48 8.98 -5.39
CA GLY A 49 1.69 9.60 -4.33
C GLY A 49 1.79 8.84 -3.00
N SER A 50 1.71 9.55 -1.88
CA SER A 50 1.82 8.96 -0.55
C SER A 50 0.71 7.97 -0.24
N SER A 51 -0.42 8.03 -0.95
CA SER A 51 -1.57 7.13 -0.81
C SER A 51 -1.69 6.08 -1.92
N ALA A 52 -0.80 6.06 -2.93
CA ALA A 52 -0.89 5.20 -4.11
C ALA A 52 -0.99 3.70 -3.78
N TYR A 53 -0.34 3.26 -2.70
CA TYR A 53 -0.32 1.85 -2.26
C TYR A 53 -0.79 1.69 -0.82
N LYS A 54 -1.74 2.52 -0.38
CA LYS A 54 -2.41 2.39 0.92
C LYS A 54 -3.72 1.64 0.78
N HIS A 55 -3.91 0.63 1.60
CA HIS A 55 -5.14 -0.18 1.65
C HIS A 55 -5.83 -0.01 3.00
N LYS A 56 -7.04 0.55 3.00
CA LYS A 56 -7.79 0.88 4.23
C LYS A 56 -8.98 -0.05 4.49
N ALA A 57 -9.68 -0.48 3.45
CA ALA A 57 -10.91 -1.26 3.60
C ALA A 57 -10.65 -2.75 3.85
N GLY A 58 -11.44 -3.40 4.70
CA GLY A 58 -11.30 -4.81 5.05
C GLY A 58 -11.38 -5.77 3.86
N THR A 59 -12.22 -5.48 2.85
CA THR A 59 -12.32 -6.25 1.60
C THR A 59 -11.04 -6.15 0.76
N HIS A 60 -10.47 -4.95 0.64
CA HIS A 60 -9.20 -4.73 -0.03
C HIS A 60 -8.07 -5.45 0.68
N LEU A 61 -8.02 -5.34 2.01
CA LEU A 61 -7.02 -6.04 2.82
C LEU A 61 -7.11 -7.55 2.63
N ALA A 62 -8.30 -8.14 2.69
CA ALA A 62 -8.50 -9.58 2.48
C ALA A 62 -8.03 -10.04 1.09
N ALA A 63 -8.26 -9.22 0.05
CA ALA A 63 -7.80 -9.52 -1.31
C ALA A 63 -6.27 -9.41 -1.44
N ILE A 64 -5.67 -8.33 -0.92
CA ILE A 64 -4.21 -8.12 -0.93
C ILE A 64 -3.47 -9.23 -0.17
N LEU A 65 -3.99 -9.65 0.98
CA LEU A 65 -3.40 -10.75 1.77
C LEU A 65 -3.46 -12.09 1.04
N ARG A 66 -4.42 -12.26 0.13
CA ARG A 66 -4.55 -13.47 -0.68
C ARG A 66 -3.77 -13.39 -1.98
N ASN A 67 -3.88 -12.27 -2.68
CA ASN A 67 -3.19 -12.00 -3.94
C ASN A 67 -3.02 -10.50 -4.13
N PRO A 68 -1.81 -9.94 -3.94
CA PRO A 68 -1.56 -8.51 -4.12
C PRO A 68 -1.94 -7.98 -5.51
N ALA A 69 -1.77 -8.78 -6.57
CA ALA A 69 -2.08 -8.38 -7.94
C ALA A 69 -3.58 -8.08 -8.18
N ALA A 70 -4.48 -8.46 -7.24
CA ALA A 70 -5.89 -8.12 -7.33
C ALA A 70 -6.15 -6.61 -7.26
N TYR A 71 -5.28 -5.84 -6.59
CA TYR A 71 -5.39 -4.39 -6.45
C TYR A 71 -4.12 -3.64 -6.84
N GLU A 72 -3.03 -4.34 -7.06
CA GLU A 72 -1.73 -3.77 -7.42
C GLU A 72 -1.24 -4.38 -8.74
N PRO A 73 -1.76 -3.92 -9.88
CA PRO A 73 -1.30 -4.39 -11.19
C PRO A 73 0.17 -4.09 -11.44
N ILE A 74 0.70 -3.10 -10.72
CA ILE A 74 2.11 -2.72 -10.73
C ILE A 74 2.62 -2.89 -9.30
N PRO A 75 3.57 -3.80 -9.05
CA PRO A 75 4.11 -4.01 -7.71
C PRO A 75 4.76 -2.73 -7.16
N PRO A 76 4.47 -2.30 -5.93
CA PRO A 76 5.03 -1.06 -5.37
C PRO A 76 6.56 -1.00 -5.42
N ARG A 77 7.25 -2.11 -5.14
CA ARG A 77 8.72 -2.18 -5.19
C ARG A 77 9.30 -1.92 -6.58
N ALA A 78 8.57 -2.29 -7.64
CA ALA A 78 9.02 -2.05 -9.01
C ALA A 78 9.17 -0.55 -9.32
N VAL A 79 8.50 0.31 -8.58
CA VAL A 79 8.51 1.77 -8.74
C VAL A 79 9.13 2.50 -7.54
N GLY A 80 9.82 1.78 -6.65
CA GLY A 80 10.46 2.31 -5.45
C GLY A 80 9.49 2.66 -4.32
N ASN A 81 8.19 2.34 -4.46
CA ASN A 81 7.18 2.60 -3.44
C ASN A 81 6.98 1.38 -2.51
N ARG A 82 6.10 1.52 -1.50
CA ARG A 82 5.83 0.50 -0.49
C ARG A 82 4.34 0.33 -0.25
N ARG A 83 3.92 -0.91 -0.07
CA ARG A 83 2.57 -1.23 0.37
C ARG A 83 2.39 -0.87 1.84
N ARG A 84 1.26 -0.26 2.16
CA ARG A 84 0.88 0.08 3.54
C ARG A 84 -0.56 -0.30 3.81
N ILE A 85 -0.81 -0.81 5.00
CA ILE A 85 -2.17 -1.03 5.51
C ILE A 85 -2.49 0.08 6.48
N VAL A 86 -3.66 0.65 6.31
CA VAL A 86 -4.19 1.73 7.14
C VAL A 86 -5.38 1.20 7.92
N PHE A 87 -5.28 1.23 9.24
CA PHE A 87 -6.36 0.89 10.16
C PHE A 87 -7.00 2.17 10.67
N GLY A 88 -8.32 2.19 10.71
CA GLY A 88 -9.12 3.33 11.18
C GLY A 88 -10.59 2.96 11.23
N GLU A 89 -11.46 3.95 11.20
CA GLU A 89 -12.91 3.79 11.35
C GLU A 89 -13.57 2.79 10.36
N LEU A 90 -12.97 2.58 9.21
CA LEU A 90 -13.45 1.60 8.21
C LEU A 90 -12.88 0.19 8.42
N ALA A 91 -12.05 -0.03 9.44
CA ALA A 91 -11.51 -1.34 9.74
C ALA A 91 -12.63 -2.23 10.30
N GLY A 92 -13.06 -3.22 9.50
CA GLY A 92 -13.98 -4.26 9.93
C GLY A 92 -13.26 -5.38 10.70
N LYS A 93 -14.00 -6.44 11.02
CA LYS A 93 -13.53 -7.63 11.75
C LYS A 93 -12.25 -8.24 11.12
N THR A 94 -12.19 -8.34 9.79
CA THR A 94 -11.00 -8.86 9.06
C THR A 94 -9.77 -8.01 9.31
N GLY A 95 -9.90 -6.68 9.27
CA GLY A 95 -8.80 -5.75 9.56
C GLY A 95 -8.34 -5.86 11.01
N ALA A 96 -9.29 -5.92 11.96
CA ALA A 96 -9.00 -6.08 13.38
C ALA A 96 -8.28 -7.40 13.66
N ALA A 97 -8.76 -8.52 13.12
CA ALA A 97 -8.12 -9.83 13.29
C ALA A 97 -6.69 -9.86 12.69
N TYR A 98 -6.49 -9.15 11.58
CA TYR A 98 -5.16 -9.01 11.00
C TYR A 98 -4.23 -8.16 11.89
N LEU A 99 -4.71 -7.02 12.41
CA LEU A 99 -3.95 -6.19 13.36
C LEU A 99 -3.56 -7.00 14.61
N MET A 100 -4.50 -7.77 15.17
CA MET A 100 -4.22 -8.67 16.30
C MET A 100 -3.07 -9.64 15.97
N SER A 101 -3.10 -10.24 14.77
CA SER A 101 -2.03 -11.16 14.35
C SER A 101 -0.67 -10.48 14.20
N LEU A 102 -0.63 -9.21 13.79
CA LEU A 102 0.61 -8.44 13.71
C LEU A 102 1.20 -8.15 15.10
N LEU A 103 0.32 -8.00 16.10
CA LEU A 103 0.68 -7.77 17.50
C LEU A 103 0.97 -9.09 18.27
N GLY A 104 0.85 -10.24 17.61
CA GLY A 104 1.05 -11.55 18.26
C GLY A 104 -0.09 -11.98 19.19
N LEU A 105 -1.27 -11.36 19.07
CA LEU A 105 -2.44 -11.68 19.86
C LEU A 105 -3.22 -12.83 19.21
N GLU A 106 -3.91 -13.64 20.05
CA GLU A 106 -4.80 -14.69 19.54
C GLU A 106 -5.97 -14.09 18.74
N LYS A 107 -6.30 -14.78 17.65
CA LYS A 107 -7.39 -14.37 16.75
C LYS A 107 -8.70 -15.01 17.22
N ASP A 108 -9.34 -14.41 18.21
CA ASP A 108 -10.69 -14.79 18.59
C ASP A 108 -11.72 -13.78 18.09
N ASP A 109 -12.97 -14.22 17.99
CA ASP A 109 -14.08 -13.40 17.48
C ASP A 109 -14.45 -12.24 18.40
N ILE A 110 -14.24 -12.40 19.70
CA ILE A 110 -14.59 -11.39 20.72
C ILE A 110 -13.55 -10.28 20.69
N GLY A 111 -12.27 -10.64 20.72
CA GLY A 111 -11.16 -9.69 20.61
C GLY A 111 -11.18 -8.92 19.30
N ALA A 112 -11.43 -9.61 18.18
CA ALA A 112 -11.52 -8.94 16.87
C ALA A 112 -12.68 -7.93 16.80
N LYS A 113 -13.82 -8.22 17.44
CA LYS A 113 -14.93 -7.25 17.55
C LYS A 113 -14.58 -6.07 18.45
N ALA A 114 -13.92 -6.32 19.58
CA ALA A 114 -13.48 -5.28 20.51
C ALA A 114 -12.47 -4.33 19.84
N VAL A 115 -11.45 -4.89 19.17
CA VAL A 115 -10.45 -4.11 18.41
C VAL A 115 -11.12 -3.33 17.27
N ALA A 116 -12.02 -3.95 16.50
CA ALA A 116 -12.76 -3.26 15.44
C ALA A 116 -13.60 -2.10 15.98
N SER A 117 -14.21 -2.26 17.16
CA SER A 117 -14.98 -1.18 17.83
C SER A 117 -14.04 -0.05 18.28
N GLY A 118 -12.87 -0.38 18.83
CA GLY A 118 -11.86 0.61 19.20
C GLY A 118 -11.36 1.41 17.98
N LEU A 119 -11.08 0.73 16.87
CA LEU A 119 -10.63 1.36 15.63
C LEU A 119 -11.67 2.32 15.02
N LYS A 120 -12.97 2.07 15.21
CA LYS A 120 -14.05 2.96 14.77
C LYS A 120 -14.08 4.30 15.52
N ASN A 121 -13.50 4.34 16.71
CA ASN A 121 -13.43 5.56 17.52
C ASN A 121 -12.20 6.42 17.19
N LEU A 122 -11.30 5.95 16.31
CA LEU A 122 -10.18 6.74 15.84
C LEU A 122 -10.70 7.91 15.00
N ARG A 123 -10.15 9.11 15.25
CA ARG A 123 -10.47 10.29 14.43
C ARG A 123 -9.68 10.25 13.12
N MET A 124 -10.15 10.99 12.12
CA MET A 124 -9.33 11.27 10.93
C MET A 124 -8.02 11.92 11.37
N GLY A 125 -6.90 11.25 11.11
CA GLY A 125 -5.57 11.65 11.58
C GLY A 125 -4.92 10.69 12.57
N ASP A 126 -5.69 9.92 13.34
CA ASP A 126 -5.17 8.91 14.28
C ASP A 126 -5.04 7.52 13.62
N LEU A 127 -4.69 7.49 12.35
CA LEU A 127 -4.60 6.26 11.57
C LEU A 127 -3.33 5.47 11.91
N ILE A 128 -3.47 4.17 12.08
CA ILE A 128 -2.33 3.26 12.25
C ILE A 128 -1.90 2.80 10.85
N GLU A 129 -0.70 3.18 10.43
CA GLU A 129 -0.10 2.72 9.18
C GLU A 129 0.98 1.67 9.46
N ILE A 130 0.88 0.52 8.82
CA ILE A 130 1.86 -0.57 8.96
C ILE A 130 2.40 -0.96 7.58
N PRO A 131 3.74 -0.95 7.40
CA PRO A 131 4.36 -1.51 6.20
C PRO A 131 4.10 -3.03 6.12
N LEU A 132 3.76 -3.52 4.93
CA LEU A 132 3.37 -4.92 4.75
C LEU A 132 4.40 -5.77 3.99
N GLU A 133 5.54 -5.24 3.67
CA GLU A 133 6.45 -5.78 2.67
C GLU A 133 7.04 -7.16 2.99
N ASP A 134 7.46 -7.39 4.22
CA ASP A 134 8.32 -8.56 4.51
C ASP A 134 7.58 -9.85 4.82
N ARG A 135 6.30 -9.79 5.18
CA ARG A 135 5.53 -10.98 5.59
C ARG A 135 4.71 -11.63 4.47
N LEU A 136 4.21 -10.84 3.50
CA LEU A 136 3.47 -11.40 2.38
C LEU A 136 4.36 -12.10 1.37
N GLU A 137 5.57 -11.60 1.14
CA GLU A 137 6.50 -12.23 0.20
C GLU A 137 7.01 -13.57 0.70
N LYS A 138 7.28 -13.71 2.02
CA LYS A 138 7.64 -15.01 2.61
C LYS A 138 6.52 -16.03 2.43
N LYS A 139 5.27 -15.64 2.65
CA LYS A 139 4.13 -16.55 2.51
C LYS A 139 3.88 -16.98 1.06
N ILE A 140 4.07 -16.09 0.08
CA ILE A 140 3.94 -16.41 -1.36
C ILE A 140 5.06 -17.33 -1.84
N ILE A 141 6.23 -17.31 -1.19
CA ILE A 141 7.36 -18.18 -1.48
C ILE A 141 7.17 -19.57 -0.83
N GLU A 142 6.58 -19.63 0.35
CA GLU A 142 6.32 -20.87 1.09
C GLU A 142 5.13 -21.67 0.53
N ASP A 143 4.17 -20.99 -0.13
CA ASP A 143 2.99 -21.61 -0.77
C ASP A 143 3.24 -22.03 -2.25
N LYS A 144 4.50 -21.96 -2.74
CA LYS A 144 4.95 -22.48 -4.07
C LYS A 144 5.89 -23.66 -3.92
#